data_918d578e0ce6e58c0d4e004cc7cf1625
#
_entry.id   918d578e0ce6e58c0d4e004cc7cf1625
#
_cell.length_a   1.000
_cell.length_b   1.000
_cell.length_c   1.000
_cell.angle_alpha   90.00
_cell.angle_beta   90.00
_cell.angle_gamma   90.00
#
_symmetry.space_group_name_H-M   'P 1'
#
loop_
_entity.id
_entity.type
_entity.pdbx_description
1 polymer ?
#
loop_
_entity_poly.entity_id
_entity_poly.type
_entity_poly.pdbx_seq_one_letter_code
_entity_poly.pdbx_strand_id
1 'polypeptide(L)'
;MNLKNRLLFTLTEKIILRNKRFKGIHNGESCYLFGNAKSLKYYDLSLFNDRVSIGCNNLYLHKDFSKIGVKYYYRGAPFTHYPFHSNPYSNNKLEKNTNGSYSYKKSFFHENKDTNFFIDVSDYFSLRGKNIFYTHHFGQQFSDFSNCSVDGVFNANQNALAGMIGLAIYLGFKDLTLIGCDHLLNPKASEHFFEYGRIDRKHTPSVINEQVLNSAQKFLKLRVVSPNDSYKGHIIPHIYYSELTGKEPEYKENYEIISDDNLNILRSMNYLYSITESEFRKNNE
;
A
#
# COMPACT_ATOMS: atom_id res chain seq x y z
N MET A 1 -7.72 -11.77 23.57
CA MET A 1 -8.17 -10.37 23.43
C MET A 1 -8.48 -9.82 24.80
N ASN A 2 -7.88 -8.66 25.19
CA ASN A 2 -8.13 -8.03 26.50
C ASN A 2 -9.52 -7.37 26.55
N LEU A 3 -9.98 -6.96 27.74
CA LEU A 3 -11.32 -6.40 27.96
C LEU A 3 -11.60 -5.17 27.06
N LYS A 4 -10.62 -4.24 26.94
CA LYS A 4 -10.73 -3.05 26.09
C LYS A 4 -11.00 -3.42 24.64
N ASN A 5 -10.25 -4.37 24.10
CA ASN A 5 -10.39 -4.79 22.70
C ASN A 5 -11.68 -5.59 22.46
N ARG A 6 -12.16 -6.33 23.46
CA ARG A 6 -13.49 -6.99 23.41
C ARG A 6 -14.61 -5.95 23.32
N LEU A 7 -14.55 -4.93 24.17
CA LEU A 7 -15.54 -3.84 24.15
C LEU A 7 -15.52 -3.12 22.79
N LEU A 8 -14.34 -2.74 22.30
CA LEU A 8 -14.18 -2.11 20.99
C LEU A 8 -14.76 -3.00 19.86
N PHE A 9 -14.49 -4.31 19.88
CA PHE A 9 -15.05 -5.23 18.92
C PHE A 9 -16.58 -5.21 18.96
N THR A 10 -17.19 -5.36 20.13
CA THR A 10 -18.66 -5.32 20.30
C THR A 10 -19.26 -4.02 19.76
N LEU A 11 -18.63 -2.88 20.02
CA LEU A 11 -19.11 -1.58 19.54
C LEU A 11 -18.98 -1.40 18.02
N THR A 12 -17.99 -2.04 17.38
CA THR A 12 -17.69 -1.88 15.96
C THR A 12 -18.13 -3.06 15.10
N GLU A 13 -18.59 -4.14 15.70
CA GLU A 13 -18.92 -5.41 15.03
C GLU A 13 -19.87 -5.19 13.83
N LYS A 14 -20.95 -4.47 14.00
CA LYS A 14 -21.92 -4.19 12.91
C LYS A 14 -21.29 -3.45 11.73
N ILE A 15 -20.29 -2.60 12.01
CA ILE A 15 -19.58 -1.84 10.99
C ILE A 15 -18.65 -2.77 10.21
N ILE A 16 -17.93 -3.64 10.92
CA ILE A 16 -16.94 -4.56 10.35
C ILE A 16 -17.64 -5.71 9.61
N LEU A 17 -18.75 -6.23 10.12
CA LEU A 17 -19.55 -7.28 9.47
C LEU A 17 -20.06 -6.89 8.08
N ARG A 18 -20.13 -5.60 7.73
CA ARG A 18 -20.44 -5.15 6.36
C ARG A 18 -19.45 -5.70 5.33
N ASN A 19 -18.25 -6.06 5.76
CA ASN A 19 -17.20 -6.61 4.90
C ASN A 19 -17.51 -8.05 4.46
N LYS A 20 -18.42 -8.76 5.13
CA LYS A 20 -18.78 -10.15 4.81
C LYS A 20 -19.16 -10.36 3.35
N ARG A 21 -19.72 -9.34 2.70
CA ARG A 21 -20.09 -9.39 1.28
C ARG A 21 -18.93 -9.53 0.31
N PHE A 22 -17.69 -9.31 0.78
CA PHE A 22 -16.48 -9.44 -0.02
C PHE A 22 -15.83 -10.81 0.08
N LYS A 23 -16.29 -11.67 0.99
CA LYS A 23 -15.69 -12.97 1.24
C LYS A 23 -15.80 -13.89 0.03
N GLY A 24 -14.65 -14.22 -0.57
CA GLY A 24 -14.56 -15.19 -1.66
C GLY A 24 -15.15 -14.72 -3.00
N ILE A 25 -15.43 -13.42 -3.19
CA ILE A 25 -16.07 -12.94 -4.45
C ILE A 25 -15.15 -13.04 -5.68
N HIS A 26 -13.85 -13.26 -5.47
CA HIS A 26 -12.83 -13.48 -6.51
C HIS A 26 -12.21 -14.88 -6.40
N ASN A 27 -13.02 -15.88 -6.05
CA ASN A 27 -12.51 -17.21 -5.79
C ASN A 27 -11.82 -17.83 -7.00
N GLY A 28 -10.52 -18.08 -6.88
CA GLY A 28 -9.69 -18.67 -7.93
C GLY A 28 -9.06 -17.68 -8.91
N GLU A 29 -9.44 -16.40 -8.88
CA GLU A 29 -8.93 -15.39 -9.78
C GLU A 29 -7.50 -14.95 -9.44
N SER A 30 -6.85 -14.26 -10.42
CA SER A 30 -5.56 -13.61 -10.26
C SER A 30 -5.74 -12.12 -9.98
N CYS A 31 -4.76 -11.51 -9.28
CA CYS A 31 -4.81 -10.11 -8.88
C CYS A 31 -3.42 -9.45 -8.98
N TYR A 32 -3.40 -8.16 -9.31
CA TYR A 32 -2.24 -7.29 -9.11
C TYR A 32 -2.30 -6.61 -7.74
N LEU A 33 -1.15 -6.55 -7.07
CA LEU A 33 -1.01 -5.87 -5.80
C LEU A 33 0.07 -4.80 -5.93
N PHE A 34 -0.32 -3.53 -5.79
CA PHE A 34 0.56 -2.39 -5.97
C PHE A 34 1.05 -1.83 -4.64
N GLY A 35 2.36 -1.95 -4.39
CA GLY A 35 3.07 -1.19 -3.37
C GLY A 35 3.39 0.23 -3.82
N ASN A 36 4.37 0.86 -3.14
CA ASN A 36 4.79 2.24 -3.44
C ASN A 36 6.31 2.37 -3.63
N ALA A 37 7.00 1.27 -3.89
CA ALA A 37 8.45 1.27 -3.93
C ALA A 37 9.01 1.90 -5.23
N LYS A 38 10.32 2.15 -5.23
CA LYS A 38 11.05 2.85 -6.29
C LYS A 38 10.92 2.20 -7.68
N SER A 39 10.74 0.87 -7.74
CA SER A 39 10.58 0.17 -9.02
C SER A 39 9.40 0.67 -9.85
N LEU A 40 8.39 1.32 -9.23
CA LEU A 40 7.30 1.94 -9.98
C LEU A 40 7.78 3.02 -10.96
N LYS A 41 8.98 3.58 -10.75
CA LYS A 41 9.60 4.52 -11.69
C LYS A 41 10.03 3.91 -13.02
N TYR A 42 10.11 2.59 -13.08
CA TYR A 42 10.56 1.86 -14.27
C TYR A 42 9.40 1.33 -15.10
N TYR A 43 8.15 1.42 -14.60
CA TYR A 43 7.02 0.74 -15.19
C TYR A 43 6.03 1.70 -15.84
N ASP A 44 5.47 1.30 -16.95
CA ASP A 44 4.21 1.82 -17.47
C ASP A 44 3.08 1.05 -16.78
N LEU A 45 2.48 1.66 -15.76
CA LEU A 45 1.46 0.98 -14.97
C LEU A 45 0.18 0.72 -15.76
N SER A 46 -0.05 1.41 -16.86
CA SER A 46 -1.22 1.19 -17.73
C SER A 46 -1.28 -0.21 -18.36
N LEU A 47 -0.16 -0.93 -18.36
CA LEU A 47 -0.07 -2.31 -18.85
C LEU A 47 -0.60 -3.35 -17.86
N PHE A 48 -0.89 -2.94 -16.62
CA PHE A 48 -1.42 -3.83 -15.58
C PHE A 48 -2.91 -3.61 -15.35
N ASN A 49 -3.70 -3.58 -16.43
CA ASN A 49 -5.15 -3.30 -16.38
C ASN A 49 -6.02 -4.50 -16.76
N ASP A 50 -5.43 -5.67 -17.02
CA ASP A 50 -6.11 -6.90 -17.42
C ASP A 50 -6.65 -7.73 -16.25
N ARG A 51 -6.38 -7.32 -15.01
CA ARG A 51 -6.79 -8.01 -13.79
C ARG A 51 -7.27 -7.03 -12.73
N VAL A 52 -8.02 -7.56 -11.76
CA VAL A 52 -8.38 -6.81 -10.56
C VAL A 52 -7.11 -6.36 -9.83
N SER A 53 -7.12 -5.13 -9.32
CA SER A 53 -5.98 -4.53 -8.65
C SER A 53 -6.31 -4.13 -7.21
N ILE A 54 -5.33 -4.36 -6.31
CA ILE A 54 -5.32 -3.87 -4.93
C ILE A 54 -4.17 -2.85 -4.80
N GLY A 55 -4.49 -1.63 -4.39
CA GLY A 55 -3.49 -0.58 -4.12
C GLY A 55 -3.40 -0.21 -2.65
N CYS A 56 -2.37 0.58 -2.30
CA CYS A 56 -2.23 1.10 -0.94
C CYS A 56 -1.55 2.47 -0.88
N ASN A 57 -1.71 3.11 0.26
CA ASN A 57 -0.98 4.32 0.69
C ASN A 57 -0.97 5.45 -0.36
N ASN A 58 0.20 5.76 -0.94
CA ASN A 58 0.39 6.90 -1.84
C ASN A 58 0.35 6.53 -3.34
N LEU A 59 -0.07 5.33 -3.69
CA LEU A 59 -0.17 4.89 -5.09
C LEU A 59 -0.97 5.87 -5.97
N TYR A 60 -1.99 6.51 -5.41
CA TYR A 60 -2.85 7.47 -6.10
C TYR A 60 -2.12 8.73 -6.61
N LEU A 61 -0.89 8.98 -6.13
CA LEU A 61 -0.05 10.07 -6.63
C LEU A 61 0.49 9.78 -8.04
N HIS A 62 0.55 8.51 -8.44
CA HIS A 62 1.03 8.12 -9.77
C HIS A 62 0.04 8.51 -10.85
N LYS A 63 0.51 9.15 -11.94
CA LYS A 63 -0.33 9.60 -13.06
C LYS A 63 -1.18 8.50 -13.70
N ASP A 64 -0.67 7.27 -13.69
CA ASP A 64 -1.37 6.12 -14.26
C ASP A 64 -2.37 5.47 -13.30
N PHE A 65 -2.57 6.02 -12.11
CA PHE A 65 -3.49 5.45 -11.12
C PHE A 65 -4.89 5.17 -11.69
N SER A 66 -5.44 6.11 -12.46
CA SER A 66 -6.75 5.94 -13.10
C SER A 66 -6.78 4.89 -14.20
N LYS A 67 -5.62 4.55 -14.79
CA LYS A 67 -5.51 3.59 -15.90
C LYS A 67 -5.44 2.14 -15.41
N ILE A 68 -4.96 1.90 -14.18
CA ILE A 68 -4.83 0.55 -13.61
C ILE A 68 -6.12 0.03 -12.97
N GLY A 69 -7.18 0.87 -12.90
CA GLY A 69 -8.50 0.43 -12.47
C GLY A 69 -8.52 -0.21 -11.06
N VAL A 70 -7.87 0.43 -10.08
CA VAL A 70 -7.76 -0.11 -8.72
C VAL A 70 -9.13 -0.37 -8.11
N LYS A 71 -9.48 -1.65 -7.92
CA LYS A 71 -10.78 -2.07 -7.38
C LYS A 71 -10.83 -2.04 -5.86
N TYR A 72 -9.71 -2.31 -5.22
CA TYR A 72 -9.56 -2.35 -3.76
C TYR A 72 -8.38 -1.50 -3.33
N TYR A 73 -8.56 -0.79 -2.23
CA TYR A 73 -7.51 0.07 -1.70
C TYR A 73 -7.37 -0.13 -0.19
N TYR A 74 -6.17 -0.45 0.27
CA TYR A 74 -5.92 -0.75 1.66
C TYR A 74 -5.14 0.37 2.36
N ARG A 75 -5.62 0.76 3.55
CA ARG A 75 -4.92 1.65 4.45
C ARG A 75 -5.19 1.31 5.90
N GLY A 76 -4.25 0.59 6.50
CA GLY A 76 -4.38 0.10 7.86
C GLY A 76 -3.82 1.02 8.96
N ALA A 77 -3.22 2.18 8.62
CA ALA A 77 -2.69 3.09 9.62
C ALA A 77 -3.83 3.78 10.39
N PRO A 78 -3.84 3.73 11.74
CA PRO A 78 -4.91 4.30 12.56
C PRO A 78 -4.86 5.83 12.59
N PHE A 79 -6.02 6.46 12.79
CA PHE A 79 -6.20 7.91 12.99
C PHE A 79 -5.68 8.79 11.85
N THR A 80 -5.52 8.24 10.66
CA THR A 80 -4.85 8.92 9.54
C THR A 80 -5.60 10.15 9.04
N HIS A 81 -6.93 10.15 9.16
CA HIS A 81 -7.78 11.20 8.61
C HIS A 81 -8.19 12.25 9.63
N TYR A 82 -7.54 12.27 10.78
CA TYR A 82 -7.74 13.29 11.80
C TYR A 82 -6.72 14.42 11.70
N PRO A 83 -7.09 15.66 12.10
CA PRO A 83 -6.19 16.82 12.03
C PRO A 83 -4.94 16.70 12.90
N PHE A 84 -5.00 15.86 13.94
CA PHE A 84 -3.86 15.64 14.86
C PHE A 84 -2.89 14.55 14.37
N HIS A 85 -3.19 13.89 13.26
CA HIS A 85 -2.28 12.89 12.70
C HIS A 85 -1.02 13.55 12.17
N SER A 86 0.12 13.19 12.75
CA SER A 86 1.43 13.63 12.26
C SER A 86 1.89 12.72 11.14
N ASN A 87 2.31 13.31 10.00
CA ASN A 87 2.93 12.53 8.95
C ASN A 87 4.31 12.04 9.42
N PRO A 88 4.54 10.72 9.57
CA PRO A 88 5.83 10.19 10.02
C PRO A 88 6.97 10.44 9.00
N TYR A 89 6.64 10.88 7.80
CA TYR A 89 7.58 11.16 6.72
C TYR A 89 7.91 12.65 6.59
N SER A 90 7.28 13.54 7.36
CA SER A 90 7.64 14.95 7.39
C SER A 90 8.87 15.18 8.26
N ASN A 91 9.86 15.93 7.76
CA ASN A 91 11.01 16.38 8.56
C ASN A 91 10.57 17.39 9.62
N ASN A 92 9.45 18.03 9.45
CA ASN A 92 8.95 19.04 10.37
C ASN A 92 7.99 18.39 11.38
N LYS A 93 8.55 17.91 12.49
CA LYS A 93 7.78 17.34 13.60
C LYS A 93 6.79 18.34 14.25
N LEU A 94 6.93 19.63 13.94
CA LEU A 94 6.14 20.73 14.52
C LEU A 94 4.98 21.17 13.60
N GLU A 95 5.01 20.85 12.32
CA GLU A 95 3.85 21.06 11.47
C GLU A 95 2.78 20.02 11.81
N LYS A 96 2.03 20.33 12.84
CA LYS A 96 0.68 19.79 12.97
C LYS A 96 -0.04 20.19 11.70
N ASN A 97 -0.27 19.22 10.86
CA ASN A 97 -0.87 19.42 9.56
C ASN A 97 -2.29 19.94 9.77
N THR A 98 -2.45 21.26 9.82
CA THR A 98 -3.72 21.93 10.02
C THR A 98 -4.75 21.59 8.94
N ASN A 99 -4.30 21.01 7.83
CA ASN A 99 -5.13 20.58 6.70
C ASN A 99 -5.33 19.07 6.59
N GLY A 100 -5.04 18.30 7.63
CA GLY A 100 -5.01 16.83 7.55
C GLY A 100 -3.75 16.36 6.80
N SER A 101 -3.43 15.08 6.90
CA SER A 101 -2.36 14.53 6.08
C SER A 101 -2.68 14.83 4.61
N TYR A 102 -1.86 15.65 3.94
CA TYR A 102 -2.05 15.98 2.53
C TYR A 102 -2.11 14.74 1.66
N SER A 103 -1.42 13.68 2.10
CA SER A 103 -1.42 12.38 1.46
C SER A 103 -2.81 11.77 1.31
N TYR A 104 -3.84 12.33 1.98
CA TYR A 104 -5.17 11.76 1.93
C TYR A 104 -6.22 12.85 1.93
N LYS A 105 -6.30 13.55 0.80
CA LYS A 105 -7.46 14.40 0.55
C LYS A 105 -8.70 13.52 0.68
N LYS A 106 -9.62 13.87 1.57
CA LYS A 106 -10.90 13.14 1.71
C LYS A 106 -11.64 13.04 0.39
N SER A 107 -11.46 14.02 -0.50
CA SER A 107 -11.97 14.00 -1.87
C SER A 107 -11.54 12.76 -2.66
N PHE A 108 -10.28 12.30 -2.50
CA PHE A 108 -9.80 11.10 -3.19
C PHE A 108 -10.72 9.89 -3.01
N PHE A 109 -11.20 9.66 -1.79
CA PHE A 109 -12.08 8.54 -1.47
C PHE A 109 -13.47 8.70 -2.09
N HIS A 110 -13.96 9.92 -2.19
CA HIS A 110 -15.28 10.23 -2.74
C HIS A 110 -15.28 10.34 -4.26
N GLU A 111 -14.16 10.73 -4.86
CA GLU A 111 -13.97 10.81 -6.31
C GLU A 111 -13.82 9.42 -6.94
N ASN A 112 -13.16 8.47 -6.25
CA ASN A 112 -12.94 7.10 -6.73
C ASN A 112 -14.07 6.16 -6.28
N LYS A 113 -15.28 6.39 -6.78
CA LYS A 113 -16.52 5.67 -6.35
C LYS A 113 -16.50 4.18 -6.62
N ASP A 114 -15.77 3.73 -7.65
CA ASP A 114 -15.68 2.33 -8.07
C ASP A 114 -14.61 1.55 -7.29
N THR A 115 -13.79 2.25 -6.50
CA THR A 115 -12.79 1.67 -5.61
C THR A 115 -13.38 1.42 -4.22
N ASN A 116 -13.21 0.22 -3.68
CA ASN A 116 -13.58 -0.13 -2.30
C ASN A 116 -12.37 0.09 -1.38
N PHE A 117 -12.50 1.01 -0.45
CA PHE A 117 -11.44 1.39 0.48
C PHE A 117 -11.57 0.66 1.79
N PHE A 118 -10.53 -0.06 2.20
CA PHE A 118 -10.41 -0.73 3.49
C PHE A 118 -9.46 0.07 4.38
N ILE A 119 -9.99 0.70 5.41
CA ILE A 119 -9.27 1.59 6.32
C ILE A 119 -9.41 1.14 7.77
N ASP A 120 -8.54 1.64 8.66
CA ASP A 120 -8.65 1.31 10.07
C ASP A 120 -9.94 1.88 10.68
N VAL A 121 -10.60 1.13 11.56
CA VAL A 121 -11.87 1.51 12.19
C VAL A 121 -11.76 2.78 13.04
N SER A 122 -10.55 3.13 13.49
CA SER A 122 -10.32 4.39 14.21
C SER A 122 -10.69 5.63 13.39
N ASP A 123 -10.67 5.53 12.06
CA ASP A 123 -11.04 6.62 11.15
C ASP A 123 -12.56 6.72 10.88
N TYR A 124 -13.39 5.88 11.52
CA TYR A 124 -14.84 5.82 11.27
C TYR A 124 -15.56 7.17 11.41
N PHE A 125 -15.17 8.00 12.37
CA PHE A 125 -15.79 9.31 12.57
C PHE A 125 -15.21 10.41 11.66
N SER A 126 -14.00 10.23 11.14
CA SER A 126 -13.33 11.22 10.29
C SER A 126 -13.58 11.02 8.79
N LEU A 127 -13.81 9.79 8.36
CA LEU A 127 -14.00 9.45 6.95
C LEU A 127 -15.09 8.39 6.78
N ARG A 128 -16.18 8.73 6.10
CA ARG A 128 -17.31 7.83 5.82
C ARG A 128 -17.70 7.89 4.35
N GLY A 129 -18.20 6.77 3.81
CA GLY A 129 -18.66 6.68 2.45
C GLY A 129 -19.31 5.32 2.14
N LYS A 130 -20.02 5.23 1.02
CA LYS A 130 -20.64 3.97 0.57
C LYS A 130 -19.59 2.92 0.18
N ASN A 131 -18.46 3.38 -0.32
CA ASN A 131 -17.30 2.60 -0.77
C ASN A 131 -16.18 2.52 0.29
N ILE A 132 -16.45 2.93 1.55
CA ILE A 132 -15.49 2.88 2.65
C ILE A 132 -15.89 1.77 3.62
N PHE A 133 -14.93 0.90 3.90
CA PHE A 133 -15.02 -0.28 4.73
C PHE A 133 -13.94 -0.24 5.80
N TYR A 134 -14.22 -0.83 6.97
CA TYR A 134 -13.34 -0.69 8.12
C TYR A 134 -12.81 -2.04 8.55
N THR A 135 -11.53 -2.06 8.92
CA THR A 135 -10.82 -3.23 9.45
C THR A 135 -10.15 -2.89 10.76
N HIS A 136 -9.91 -3.88 11.62
CA HIS A 136 -9.14 -3.66 12.84
C HIS A 136 -8.55 -4.98 13.37
N HIS A 137 -7.37 -4.90 13.98
CA HIS A 137 -6.68 -6.07 14.54
C HIS A 137 -7.07 -6.38 15.99
N PHE A 138 -7.76 -5.48 16.71
CA PHE A 138 -8.19 -5.62 18.11
C PHE A 138 -7.07 -6.06 19.06
N GLY A 139 -5.85 -5.53 18.84
CA GLY A 139 -4.67 -5.86 19.64
C GLY A 139 -4.10 -7.25 19.40
N GLN A 140 -4.59 -8.00 18.42
CA GLN A 140 -4.00 -9.27 18.02
C GLN A 140 -2.83 -9.02 17.08
N GLN A 141 -1.74 -9.73 17.34
CA GLN A 141 -0.57 -9.72 16.47
C GLN A 141 -0.73 -10.73 15.34
N PHE A 142 -0.05 -10.48 14.25
CA PHE A 142 0.01 -11.40 13.13
C PHE A 142 0.77 -12.66 13.53
N SER A 143 0.15 -13.81 13.30
CA SER A 143 0.79 -15.13 13.38
C SER A 143 0.84 -15.77 11.99
N ASP A 144 -0.30 -15.85 11.35
CA ASP A 144 -0.51 -16.34 10.00
C ASP A 144 -1.84 -15.82 9.43
N PHE A 145 -2.17 -16.22 8.19
CA PHE A 145 -3.42 -15.84 7.54
C PHE A 145 -4.61 -16.77 7.83
N SER A 146 -4.44 -17.89 8.53
CA SER A 146 -5.55 -18.84 8.78
C SER A 146 -6.69 -18.22 9.58
N ASN A 147 -6.35 -17.32 10.50
CA ASN A 147 -7.31 -16.62 11.37
C ASN A 147 -7.49 -15.15 11.01
N CYS A 148 -7.08 -14.75 9.82
CA CYS A 148 -7.20 -13.37 9.34
C CYS A 148 -8.57 -13.17 8.69
N SER A 149 -9.42 -12.33 9.27
CA SER A 149 -10.76 -12.06 8.74
C SER A 149 -11.06 -10.57 8.64
N VAL A 150 -11.39 -10.12 7.43
CA VAL A 150 -11.72 -8.72 7.14
C VAL A 150 -13.11 -8.35 7.72
N ASP A 151 -13.98 -9.33 7.91
CA ASP A 151 -15.29 -9.19 8.56
C ASP A 151 -15.27 -9.51 10.07
N GLY A 152 -14.06 -9.59 10.64
CA GLY A 152 -13.85 -9.90 12.05
C GLY A 152 -12.54 -9.29 12.55
N VAL A 153 -11.67 -10.12 13.13
CA VAL A 153 -10.33 -9.72 13.56
C VAL A 153 -9.38 -9.75 12.38
N PHE A 154 -8.90 -8.59 11.97
CA PHE A 154 -7.96 -8.44 10.87
C PHE A 154 -6.53 -8.29 11.39
N ASN A 155 -5.91 -9.38 11.84
CA ASN A 155 -4.57 -9.37 12.43
C ASN A 155 -3.43 -9.09 11.43
N ALA A 156 -3.70 -9.09 10.11
CA ALA A 156 -2.75 -8.70 9.07
C ALA A 156 -2.45 -7.19 9.03
N ASN A 157 -3.07 -6.38 9.87
CA ASN A 157 -2.83 -4.92 9.95
C ASN A 157 -1.47 -4.57 10.62
N GLN A 158 -0.40 -5.28 10.27
CA GLN A 158 0.96 -5.02 10.76
C GLN A 158 1.69 -3.99 9.88
N ASN A 159 1.50 -4.10 8.59
CA ASN A 159 2.00 -3.18 7.57
C ASN A 159 1.11 -3.26 6.32
N ALA A 160 1.33 -2.36 5.36
CA ALA A 160 0.50 -2.29 4.16
C ALA A 160 0.54 -3.58 3.33
N LEU A 161 1.71 -4.23 3.23
CA LEU A 161 1.84 -5.47 2.46
C LEU A 161 1.02 -6.61 3.08
N ALA A 162 1.19 -6.85 4.39
CA ALA A 162 0.44 -7.88 5.11
C ALA A 162 -1.07 -7.64 5.00
N GLY A 163 -1.49 -6.38 5.14
CA GLY A 163 -2.89 -6.00 5.00
C GLY A 163 -3.45 -6.25 3.60
N MET A 164 -2.71 -5.87 2.55
CA MET A 164 -3.14 -6.13 1.18
C MET A 164 -3.21 -7.63 0.86
N ILE A 165 -2.21 -8.42 1.29
CA ILE A 165 -2.22 -9.88 1.12
C ILE A 165 -3.39 -10.51 1.90
N GLY A 166 -3.60 -10.12 3.14
CA GLY A 166 -4.74 -10.60 3.94
C GLY A 166 -6.09 -10.28 3.30
N LEU A 167 -6.22 -9.07 2.74
CA LEU A 167 -7.40 -8.68 1.97
C LEU A 167 -7.56 -9.56 0.71
N ALA A 168 -6.49 -9.79 -0.04
CA ALA A 168 -6.52 -10.64 -1.24
C ALA A 168 -6.96 -12.08 -0.93
N ILE A 169 -6.43 -12.68 0.16
CA ILE A 169 -6.83 -14.00 0.62
C ILE A 169 -8.31 -14.02 0.99
N TYR A 170 -8.79 -13.01 1.73
CA TYR A 170 -10.19 -12.91 2.12
C TYR A 170 -11.13 -12.77 0.92
N LEU A 171 -10.71 -12.00 -0.10
CA LEU A 171 -11.43 -11.84 -1.36
C LEU A 171 -11.49 -13.14 -2.19
N GLY A 172 -10.61 -14.12 -1.93
CA GLY A 172 -10.58 -15.43 -2.58
C GLY A 172 -9.57 -15.55 -3.73
N PHE A 173 -8.74 -14.55 -3.98
CA PHE A 173 -7.68 -14.65 -5.00
C PHE A 173 -6.74 -15.81 -4.72
N LYS A 174 -6.16 -16.40 -5.79
CA LYS A 174 -5.23 -17.54 -5.70
C LYS A 174 -3.86 -17.27 -6.31
N ASP A 175 -3.74 -16.25 -7.16
CA ASP A 175 -2.48 -15.86 -7.81
C ASP A 175 -2.29 -14.35 -7.63
N LEU A 176 -1.20 -13.94 -6.96
CA LEU A 176 -0.86 -12.56 -6.72
C LEU A 176 0.45 -12.18 -7.40
N THR A 177 0.40 -11.14 -8.22
CA THR A 177 1.60 -10.50 -8.78
C THR A 177 1.83 -9.17 -8.08
N LEU A 178 2.95 -9.06 -7.34
CA LEU A 178 3.34 -7.90 -6.55
C LEU A 178 4.11 -6.91 -7.43
N ILE A 179 3.73 -5.65 -7.42
CA ILE A 179 4.31 -4.57 -8.23
C ILE A 179 4.67 -3.42 -7.29
N GLY A 180 5.89 -2.87 -7.39
CA GLY A 180 6.31 -1.80 -6.48
C GLY A 180 6.49 -2.24 -5.03
N CYS A 181 7.01 -3.46 -4.82
CA CYS A 181 7.23 -4.07 -3.50
C CYS A 181 8.71 -4.37 -3.24
N ASP A 182 9.61 -3.51 -3.67
CA ASP A 182 11.07 -3.73 -3.69
C ASP A 182 11.69 -3.98 -2.33
N HIS A 183 11.13 -3.39 -1.28
CA HIS A 183 11.59 -3.57 0.10
C HIS A 183 11.53 -5.04 0.58
N LEU A 184 10.84 -5.90 -0.15
CA LEU A 184 10.83 -7.35 0.09
C LEU A 184 12.02 -8.05 -0.56
N LEU A 185 12.60 -7.44 -1.58
CA LEU A 185 13.59 -8.03 -2.46
C LEU A 185 15.00 -7.56 -2.09
N ASN A 186 15.13 -6.27 -1.81
CA ASN A 186 16.38 -5.65 -1.43
C ASN A 186 16.13 -4.66 -0.27
N PRO A 187 16.60 -4.99 0.96
CA PRO A 187 16.45 -4.11 2.11
C PRO A 187 17.04 -2.71 1.93
N LYS A 188 18.01 -2.55 1.01
CA LYS A 188 18.62 -1.26 0.70
C LYS A 188 17.78 -0.40 -0.25
N ALA A 189 16.80 -0.98 -0.95
CA ALA A 189 15.89 -0.25 -1.84
C ALA A 189 14.65 0.24 -1.07
N SER A 190 14.84 1.03 -0.03
CA SER A 190 13.78 1.45 0.90
C SER A 190 13.00 2.69 0.47
N GLU A 191 13.29 3.25 -0.71
CA GLU A 191 12.65 4.47 -1.21
C GLU A 191 11.27 4.19 -1.80
N HIS A 192 10.35 5.13 -1.60
CA HIS A 192 9.11 5.15 -2.36
C HIS A 192 9.33 5.84 -3.71
N PHE A 193 8.45 5.58 -4.69
CA PHE A 193 8.57 6.19 -6.02
C PHE A 193 8.49 7.70 -6.03
N PHE A 194 7.92 8.32 -5.01
CA PHE A 194 7.79 9.77 -4.84
C PHE A 194 8.88 10.40 -3.96
N GLU A 195 9.81 9.61 -3.42
CA GLU A 195 10.91 10.06 -2.56
C GLU A 195 12.26 9.90 -3.28
N TYR A 196 13.22 10.76 -2.91
CA TYR A 196 14.60 10.60 -3.33
C TYR A 196 15.55 10.77 -2.14
N GLY A 197 16.63 9.97 -2.10
CA GLY A 197 17.69 10.13 -1.11
C GLY A 197 17.38 9.68 0.31
N ARG A 198 16.35 8.88 0.52
CA ARG A 198 16.00 8.33 1.84
C ARG A 198 16.82 7.08 2.18
N ILE A 199 18.16 7.22 2.17
CA ILE A 199 19.12 6.12 2.33
C ILE A 199 19.15 5.56 3.77
N ASP A 200 18.72 6.33 4.78
CA ASP A 200 19.00 6.06 6.20
C ASP A 200 17.92 5.26 6.96
N ARG A 201 16.92 4.70 6.31
CA ARG A 201 16.16 3.68 6.99
C ARG A 201 17.01 2.41 7.05
N LYS A 202 17.60 2.15 8.22
CA LYS A 202 18.01 0.80 8.63
C LYS A 202 16.75 -0.10 8.63
N HIS A 203 16.24 -0.39 7.47
CA HIS A 203 15.30 -1.49 7.32
C HIS A 203 16.14 -2.75 7.38
N THR A 204 16.31 -3.26 8.59
CA THR A 204 16.39 -4.69 8.74
C THR A 204 15.22 -5.25 7.93
N PRO A 205 15.46 -6.23 7.01
CA PRO A 205 14.38 -7.01 6.43
C PRO A 205 13.56 -7.43 7.64
N SER A 206 12.34 -6.93 7.75
CA SER A 206 11.63 -7.23 8.97
C SER A 206 11.36 -8.73 8.90
N VAL A 207 11.77 -9.45 9.92
CA VAL A 207 11.36 -10.86 10.16
C VAL A 207 9.86 -11.03 9.92
N ILE A 208 9.09 -9.99 10.15
CA ILE A 208 7.67 -9.86 9.86
C ILE A 208 7.36 -10.03 8.36
N ASN A 209 8.13 -9.41 7.43
CA ASN A 209 7.84 -9.55 6.00
C ASN A 209 8.11 -10.97 5.51
N GLU A 210 9.17 -11.59 5.98
CA GLU A 210 9.47 -12.99 5.67
C GLU A 210 8.37 -13.92 6.21
N GLN A 211 7.96 -13.74 7.46
CA GLN A 211 6.86 -14.48 8.07
C GLN A 211 5.55 -14.29 7.29
N VAL A 212 5.23 -13.06 6.87
CA VAL A 212 4.05 -12.74 6.06
C VAL A 212 4.08 -13.48 4.73
N LEU A 213 5.21 -13.43 4.00
CA LEU A 213 5.33 -14.07 2.70
C LEU A 213 5.27 -15.60 2.80
N ASN A 214 5.99 -16.18 3.76
CA ASN A 214 5.96 -17.63 4.00
C ASN A 214 4.57 -18.13 4.40
N SER A 215 3.84 -17.35 5.21
CA SER A 215 2.45 -17.65 5.53
C SER A 215 1.53 -17.53 4.32
N ALA A 216 1.72 -16.48 3.49
CA ALA A 216 0.89 -16.24 2.32
C ALA A 216 1.01 -17.33 1.25
N GLN A 217 2.21 -17.90 1.06
CA GLN A 217 2.47 -18.99 0.09
C GLN A 217 1.66 -20.27 0.37
N LYS A 218 1.12 -20.44 1.59
CA LYS A 218 0.20 -21.53 1.91
C LYS A 218 -1.20 -21.35 1.30
N PHE A 219 -1.56 -20.12 0.93
CA PHE A 219 -2.89 -19.74 0.42
C PHE A 219 -2.86 -19.29 -1.03
N LEU A 220 -1.74 -18.72 -1.48
CA LEU A 220 -1.57 -18.00 -2.72
C LEU A 220 -0.33 -18.45 -3.47
N LYS A 221 -0.39 -18.41 -4.79
CA LYS A 221 0.81 -18.30 -5.64
C LYS A 221 1.25 -16.84 -5.64
N LEU A 222 2.52 -16.61 -5.27
CA LEU A 222 3.10 -15.26 -5.20
C LEU A 222 4.25 -15.13 -6.20
N ARG A 223 4.31 -14.00 -6.88
CA ARG A 223 5.47 -13.55 -7.65
C ARG A 223 5.59 -12.04 -7.55
N VAL A 224 6.78 -11.52 -7.77
CA VAL A 224 7.05 -10.09 -7.74
C VAL A 224 7.65 -9.64 -9.06
N VAL A 225 7.21 -8.48 -9.55
CA VAL A 225 7.75 -7.87 -10.77
C VAL A 225 9.04 -7.14 -10.43
N SER A 226 10.10 -7.43 -11.19
CA SER A 226 11.42 -6.80 -11.08
C SER A 226 11.80 -6.08 -12.36
N PRO A 227 12.36 -4.86 -12.31
CA PRO A 227 12.85 -4.18 -13.51
C PRO A 227 14.16 -4.79 -14.02
N ASN A 228 15.01 -5.32 -13.12
CA ASN A 228 16.30 -5.93 -13.42
C ASN A 228 16.82 -6.77 -12.25
N ASP A 229 17.99 -7.34 -12.38
CA ASP A 229 18.63 -8.22 -11.38
C ASP A 229 18.88 -7.55 -10.02
N SER A 230 19.07 -6.24 -9.98
CA SER A 230 19.30 -5.50 -8.73
C SER A 230 18.10 -5.54 -7.79
N TYR A 231 16.92 -5.87 -8.29
CA TYR A 231 15.66 -5.97 -7.55
C TYR A 231 15.26 -7.42 -7.23
N LYS A 232 16.15 -8.38 -7.44
CA LYS A 232 15.88 -9.79 -7.08
C LYS A 232 15.92 -10.00 -5.58
N GLY A 233 14.98 -10.80 -5.09
CA GLY A 233 14.93 -11.32 -3.73
C GLY A 233 14.90 -12.84 -3.73
N HIS A 234 14.92 -13.46 -2.54
CA HIS A 234 15.03 -14.92 -2.41
C HIS A 234 13.77 -15.58 -1.83
N ILE A 235 12.81 -14.78 -1.31
CA ILE A 235 11.68 -15.34 -0.55
C ILE A 235 10.57 -15.82 -1.47
N ILE A 236 10.32 -15.08 -2.56
CA ILE A 236 9.28 -15.41 -3.54
C ILE A 236 9.85 -15.33 -4.96
N PRO A 237 9.28 -16.08 -5.92
CA PRO A 237 9.67 -16.00 -7.31
C PRO A 237 9.50 -14.57 -7.85
N HIS A 238 10.41 -14.16 -8.72
CA HIS A 238 10.28 -12.91 -9.47
C HIS A 238 10.03 -13.20 -10.94
N ILE A 239 9.44 -12.23 -11.61
CA ILE A 239 9.25 -12.16 -13.05
C ILE A 239 9.76 -10.82 -13.53
N TYR A 240 10.49 -10.78 -14.64
CA TYR A 240 10.92 -9.50 -15.21
C TYR A 240 9.73 -8.74 -15.79
N TYR A 241 9.79 -7.42 -15.67
CA TYR A 241 8.78 -6.54 -16.25
C TYR A 241 8.64 -6.79 -17.77
N SER A 242 9.76 -6.93 -18.48
CA SER A 242 9.76 -7.22 -19.93
C SER A 242 9.13 -8.57 -20.27
N GLU A 243 9.34 -9.61 -19.46
CA GLU A 243 8.69 -10.93 -19.67
C GLU A 243 7.16 -10.83 -19.48
N LEU A 244 6.71 -10.03 -18.51
CA LEU A 244 5.29 -9.92 -18.21
C LEU A 244 4.53 -9.01 -19.18
N THR A 245 5.19 -7.93 -19.66
CA THR A 245 4.53 -6.87 -20.43
C THR A 245 4.94 -6.78 -21.88
N GLY A 246 6.03 -7.45 -22.27
CA GLY A 246 6.66 -7.32 -23.59
C GLY A 246 7.38 -5.98 -23.82
N LYS A 247 7.52 -5.13 -22.79
CA LYS A 247 8.23 -3.83 -22.87
C LYS A 247 9.43 -3.80 -21.93
N GLU A 248 10.49 -3.14 -22.36
CA GLU A 248 11.64 -2.90 -21.48
C GLU A 248 11.32 -1.87 -20.39
N PRO A 249 11.86 -2.06 -19.18
CA PRO A 249 11.70 -1.09 -18.11
C PRO A 249 12.50 0.19 -18.40
N GLU A 250 11.86 1.35 -18.28
CA GLU A 250 12.46 2.64 -18.51
C GLU A 250 12.35 3.51 -17.25
N TYR A 251 13.49 4.01 -16.73
CA TYR A 251 13.49 4.88 -15.58
C TYR A 251 12.85 6.23 -15.90
N LYS A 252 11.93 6.65 -15.03
CA LYS A 252 11.22 7.93 -15.11
C LYS A 252 11.45 8.74 -13.85
N GLU A 253 11.62 10.04 -14.04
CA GLU A 253 11.70 10.98 -12.94
C GLU A 253 10.32 11.29 -12.34
N ASN A 254 10.32 11.88 -11.15
CA ASN A 254 9.07 12.16 -10.44
C ASN A 254 8.09 13.01 -11.25
N TYR A 255 8.58 14.02 -11.97
CA TYR A 255 7.73 14.90 -12.80
C TYR A 255 7.08 14.18 -14.00
N GLU A 256 7.64 13.05 -14.43
CA GLU A 256 7.07 12.24 -15.51
C GLU A 256 5.92 11.36 -15.03
N ILE A 257 5.94 10.94 -13.75
CA ILE A 257 4.99 9.97 -13.19
C ILE A 257 4.05 10.57 -12.13
N ILE A 258 4.26 11.80 -11.68
CA ILE A 258 3.43 12.51 -10.69
C ILE A 258 2.96 13.83 -11.33
N SER A 259 1.72 14.24 -11.08
CA SER A 259 1.21 15.53 -11.57
C SER A 259 1.85 16.72 -10.87
N ASP A 260 1.93 17.86 -11.54
CA ASP A 260 2.52 19.09 -10.98
C ASP A 260 1.86 19.52 -9.68
N ASP A 261 0.54 19.41 -9.58
CA ASP A 261 -0.20 19.72 -8.34
C ASP A 261 0.26 18.84 -7.18
N ASN A 262 0.40 17.52 -7.41
CA ASN A 262 0.88 16.60 -6.40
C ASN A 262 2.36 16.82 -6.08
N LEU A 263 3.19 17.18 -7.08
CA LEU A 263 4.60 17.51 -6.85
C LEU A 263 4.74 18.76 -5.97
N ASN A 264 3.97 19.80 -6.24
CA ASN A 264 3.99 21.04 -5.44
C ASN A 264 3.57 20.77 -3.99
N ILE A 265 2.56 19.92 -3.77
CA ILE A 265 2.15 19.50 -2.44
C ILE A 265 3.29 18.70 -1.75
N LEU A 266 3.91 17.76 -2.43
CA LEU A 266 5.01 16.96 -1.90
C LEU A 266 6.21 17.85 -1.51
N ARG A 267 6.59 18.82 -2.36
CA ARG A 267 7.69 19.76 -2.12
C ARG A 267 7.42 20.65 -0.91
N SER A 268 6.18 21.09 -0.73
CA SER A 268 5.81 21.93 0.43
C SER A 268 5.96 21.22 1.77
N MET A 269 5.97 19.88 1.77
CA MET A 269 6.07 19.07 2.99
C MET A 269 7.49 18.66 3.33
N ASN A 270 8.23 18.24 2.32
CA ASN A 270 9.62 17.84 2.45
C ASN A 270 10.30 17.95 1.08
N TYR A 271 11.40 18.71 1.02
CA TYR A 271 12.15 18.89 -0.24
C TYR A 271 12.67 17.56 -0.83
N LEU A 272 12.87 16.52 -0.01
CA LEU A 272 13.25 15.17 -0.47
C LEU A 272 12.12 14.46 -1.24
N TYR A 273 10.90 14.96 -1.13
CA TYR A 273 9.80 14.45 -1.93
C TYR A 273 9.82 15.13 -3.28
N SER A 274 9.70 14.35 -4.32
CA SER A 274 9.57 14.84 -5.70
C SER A 274 10.79 15.58 -6.28
N ILE A 275 11.94 15.60 -5.63
CA ILE A 275 13.18 16.03 -6.28
C ILE A 275 13.65 15.00 -7.30
N THR A 276 14.38 15.44 -8.31
CA THR A 276 15.02 14.55 -9.27
C THR A 276 16.33 13.99 -8.72
N GLU A 277 16.84 12.93 -9.34
CA GLU A 277 18.16 12.39 -8.98
C GLU A 277 19.27 13.43 -9.16
N SER A 278 19.17 14.20 -10.24
CA SER A 278 20.15 15.27 -10.52
C SER A 278 20.11 16.39 -9.47
N GLU A 279 18.94 16.77 -9.00
CA GLU A 279 18.80 17.75 -7.90
C GLU A 279 19.35 17.22 -6.59
N PHE A 280 19.10 15.94 -6.28
CA PHE A 280 19.63 15.30 -5.08
C PHE A 280 21.16 15.27 -5.08
N ARG A 281 21.79 14.89 -6.19
CA ARG A 281 23.26 14.87 -6.32
C ARG A 281 23.87 16.25 -6.12
N LYS A 282 23.31 17.29 -6.79
CA LYS A 282 23.80 18.69 -6.64
C LYS A 282 23.71 19.21 -5.22
N ASN A 283 22.74 18.75 -4.43
CA ASN A 283 22.56 19.22 -3.05
C ASN A 283 23.43 18.47 -2.02
N ASN A 284 24.12 17.39 -2.43
CA ASN A 284 24.93 16.56 -1.55
C ASN A 284 26.41 16.49 -1.99
N GLU A 285 26.80 17.18 -3.07
CA GLU A 285 28.17 17.51 -3.46
C GLU A 285 28.60 18.86 -2.84
#